data_fc7a9b91478eb74d7600ab58e4f2eb05
#
_entry.id   fc7a9b91478eb74d7600ab58e4f2eb05
#
_cell.length_a   1.000
_cell.length_b   1.000
_cell.length_c   1.000
_cell.angle_alpha   90.00
_cell.angle_beta   90.00
_cell.angle_gamma   90.00
#
_symmetry.space_group_name_H-M   'P 1'
#
loop_
_entity.id
_entity.type
_entity.pdbx_description
1 polymer ?
#
loop_
_entity_poly.entity_id
_entity_poly.type
_entity_poly.pdbx_seq_one_letter_code
_entity_poly.pdbx_strand_id
1 'polypeptide(L)'
;MFGFVRTSEPEPARLFEHFHKGIDIRPLRRDEKGEPTDTICASANGEVVRVNLDEMISDYGKQVIVRHLWGKQPVYTIYGHLASIGVEVGQKVKAGDPLGMMGWTGPGLVRERAHLHFEIAFQINEKFAEWVDTAKPGRLWQPNRHGEWNGLNLMGIDPIPLLKAANQGTPLTCEEALSKQPCGFTVRVPPFMGTPTWMQLVERKSPSAMPVSWDIEMTPWGLPLRMEAGSEVVLEPVLIANPGKPSEGKYYCRGLVQANGKGGMKLSKFGRQTMEMMLYTGPTPSP
;
A
#
# COMPACT_ATOMS: atom_id res chain seq x y z
N MET A 1 -8.80 9.84 6.76
CA MET A 1 -8.91 8.62 7.58
C MET A 1 -8.50 7.44 6.74
N PHE A 2 -7.64 6.55 7.25
CA PHE A 2 -7.21 5.33 6.57
C PHE A 2 -8.42 4.48 6.16
N GLY A 3 -8.37 3.87 4.98
CA GLY A 3 -9.43 3.00 4.46
C GLY A 3 -10.67 3.70 3.93
N PHE A 4 -10.70 5.03 3.90
CA PHE A 4 -11.81 5.75 3.29
C PHE A 4 -11.80 5.55 1.78
N VAL A 5 -12.93 5.10 1.21
CA VAL A 5 -13.11 4.93 -0.23
C VAL A 5 -13.91 6.10 -0.77
N ARG A 6 -13.31 6.87 -1.68
CA ARG A 6 -14.04 7.90 -2.43
C ARG A 6 -14.66 7.24 -3.65
N THR A 7 -15.95 7.45 -3.83
CA THR A 7 -16.65 7.05 -5.04
C THR A 7 -17.01 8.30 -5.83
N SER A 8 -16.56 8.40 -7.07
CA SER A 8 -16.88 9.53 -7.94
C SER A 8 -18.18 9.34 -8.73
N GLU A 9 -18.73 8.13 -8.80
CA GLU A 9 -19.93 7.84 -9.61
C GLU A 9 -20.87 6.78 -8.99
N PRO A 10 -22.20 6.80 -9.29
CA PRO A 10 -23.18 5.83 -8.79
C PRO A 10 -23.07 4.45 -9.45
N GLU A 11 -23.46 3.40 -8.71
CA GLU A 11 -23.51 2.00 -9.16
C GLU A 11 -24.06 1.84 -10.60
N PRO A 12 -23.63 0.83 -11.40
CA PRO A 12 -22.84 -0.37 -11.05
C PRO A 12 -21.42 -0.44 -11.64
N ALA A 13 -20.86 0.65 -12.17
CA ALA A 13 -19.65 0.62 -12.99
C ALA A 13 -18.35 0.94 -12.25
N ARG A 14 -18.30 0.72 -10.93
CA ARG A 14 -17.21 1.29 -10.15
C ARG A 14 -16.03 0.41 -9.88
N LEU A 15 -14.90 0.93 -10.29
CA LEU A 15 -13.60 0.67 -9.71
C LEU A 15 -13.45 1.61 -8.49
N PHE A 16 -13.15 1.05 -7.34
CA PHE A 16 -12.81 1.79 -6.13
C PHE A 16 -11.40 2.38 -6.31
N GLU A 17 -11.28 3.40 -7.14
CA GLU A 17 -10.00 3.95 -7.59
C GLU A 17 -9.22 4.65 -6.48
N HIS A 18 -9.87 4.98 -5.36
CA HIS A 18 -9.32 5.85 -4.33
C HIS A 18 -9.46 5.29 -2.92
N PHE A 19 -8.88 4.11 -2.67
CA PHE A 19 -8.68 3.65 -1.31
C PHE A 19 -7.63 4.53 -0.62
N HIS A 20 -8.03 5.28 0.42
CA HIS A 20 -7.15 6.16 1.18
C HIS A 20 -6.22 5.33 2.07
N LYS A 21 -4.96 5.17 1.67
CA LYS A 21 -3.97 4.29 2.30
C LYS A 21 -3.25 4.90 3.50
N GLY A 22 -3.59 6.13 3.85
CA GLY A 22 -2.96 6.89 4.91
C GLY A 22 -3.94 7.69 5.75
N ILE A 23 -3.43 8.74 6.34
CA ILE A 23 -4.19 9.75 7.07
C ILE A 23 -3.88 11.13 6.53
N ASP A 24 -4.86 12.02 6.61
CA ASP A 24 -4.71 13.44 6.31
C ASP A 24 -4.55 14.22 7.60
N ILE A 25 -3.43 14.93 7.72
CA ILE A 25 -3.08 15.74 8.88
C ILE A 25 -3.22 17.22 8.50
N ARG A 26 -4.18 17.91 9.14
CA ARG A 26 -4.45 19.33 8.86
C ARG A 26 -3.28 20.22 9.30
N PRO A 27 -3.13 21.41 8.68
CA PRO A 27 -2.19 22.42 9.16
C PRO A 27 -2.49 22.85 10.61
N LEU A 28 -1.43 23.03 11.38
CA LEU A 28 -1.51 23.67 12.71
C LEU A 28 -1.44 25.17 12.61
N ARG A 29 -0.73 25.71 11.60
CA ARG A 29 -0.48 27.13 11.40
C ARG A 29 -0.70 27.51 9.94
N ARG A 30 -1.18 28.73 9.74
CA ARG A 30 -1.29 29.37 8.43
C ARG A 30 -0.81 30.80 8.52
N ASP A 31 -0.28 31.33 7.42
CA ASP A 31 0.07 32.74 7.29
C ASP A 31 -1.18 33.61 7.01
N GLU A 32 -0.95 34.94 6.84
CA GLU A 32 -2.00 35.90 6.54
C GLU A 32 -2.70 35.64 5.19
N LYS A 33 -2.06 34.92 4.27
CA LYS A 33 -2.61 34.53 2.98
C LYS A 33 -3.36 33.20 3.05
N GLY A 34 -3.34 32.53 4.21
CA GLY A 34 -3.95 31.22 4.42
C GLY A 34 -3.08 30.06 3.96
N GLU A 35 -1.79 30.28 3.62
CA GLU A 35 -0.86 29.20 3.28
C GLU A 35 -0.44 28.44 4.54
N PRO A 36 -0.34 27.10 4.49
CA PRO A 36 0.19 26.31 5.61
C PRO A 36 1.67 26.64 5.81
N THR A 37 2.08 26.78 7.07
CA THR A 37 3.48 27.13 7.45
C THR A 37 4.15 26.02 8.27
N ASP A 38 3.57 24.83 8.29
CA ASP A 38 4.10 23.73 9.05
C ASP A 38 5.25 23.03 8.30
N THR A 39 6.37 22.83 9.00
CA THR A 39 7.48 22.02 8.52
C THR A 39 7.08 20.54 8.66
N ILE A 40 7.27 19.77 7.60
CA ILE A 40 7.08 18.33 7.59
C ILE A 40 8.40 17.66 7.88
N CYS A 41 8.42 16.82 8.91
CA CYS A 41 9.61 16.15 9.40
C CYS A 41 9.52 14.62 9.22
N ALA A 42 10.67 13.98 9.14
CA ALA A 42 10.78 12.53 9.12
C ALA A 42 10.22 11.92 10.42
N SER A 43 9.34 10.92 10.30
CA SER A 43 8.72 10.26 11.45
C SER A 43 9.67 9.32 12.20
N ALA A 44 10.74 8.87 11.55
CA ALA A 44 11.76 7.97 12.09
C ALA A 44 13.08 8.12 11.33
N ASN A 45 14.15 7.52 11.85
CA ASN A 45 15.44 7.43 11.16
C ASN A 45 15.28 6.63 9.86
N GLY A 46 15.88 7.08 8.77
CA GLY A 46 15.74 6.38 7.48
C GLY A 46 16.58 6.97 6.38
N GLU A 47 16.24 6.59 5.17
CA GLU A 47 16.85 7.04 3.93
C GLU A 47 15.76 7.48 2.95
N VAL A 48 15.93 8.65 2.36
CA VAL A 48 15.04 9.14 1.30
C VAL A 48 15.24 8.28 0.05
N VAL A 49 14.20 7.56 -0.37
CA VAL A 49 14.26 6.66 -1.54
C VAL A 49 13.53 7.21 -2.74
N ARG A 50 12.69 8.22 -2.54
CA ARG A 50 11.97 8.89 -3.63
C ARG A 50 11.72 10.34 -3.29
N VAL A 51 11.94 11.21 -4.27
CA VAL A 51 11.50 12.60 -4.31
C VAL A 51 10.72 12.81 -5.61
N ASN A 52 9.53 13.36 -5.52
CA ASN A 52 8.74 13.80 -6.66
C ASN A 52 8.45 15.30 -6.55
N LEU A 53 8.95 16.07 -7.52
CA LEU A 53 8.75 17.52 -7.59
C LEU A 53 7.60 17.92 -8.54
N ASP A 54 7.09 17.00 -9.34
CA ASP A 54 6.00 17.24 -10.28
C ASP A 54 4.64 17.12 -9.57
N GLU A 55 3.93 18.24 -9.51
CA GLU A 55 2.62 18.34 -8.83
C GLU A 55 1.51 17.54 -9.52
N MET A 56 1.68 17.25 -10.81
CA MET A 56 0.63 16.67 -11.65
C MET A 56 0.82 15.20 -11.97
N ILE A 57 1.91 14.59 -11.51
CA ILE A 57 2.24 13.21 -11.88
C ILE A 57 1.31 12.19 -11.19
N SER A 58 0.77 12.54 -10.02
CA SER A 58 -0.18 11.72 -9.27
C SER A 58 -1.00 12.56 -8.30
N ASP A 59 -2.02 11.93 -7.70
CA ASP A 59 -2.85 12.54 -6.67
C ASP A 59 -2.07 12.94 -5.39
N TYR A 60 -0.87 12.41 -5.20
CA TYR A 60 0.01 12.80 -4.08
C TYR A 60 0.70 14.17 -4.27
N GLY A 61 0.66 14.73 -5.48
CA GLY A 61 1.41 15.96 -5.78
C GLY A 61 2.90 15.80 -5.54
N LYS A 62 3.56 16.84 -5.01
CA LYS A 62 4.94 16.73 -4.54
C LYS A 62 5.01 15.79 -3.34
N GLN A 63 5.93 14.83 -3.39
CA GLN A 63 6.03 13.81 -2.36
C GLN A 63 7.45 13.39 -2.05
N VAL A 64 7.65 12.94 -0.82
CA VAL A 64 8.87 12.27 -0.35
C VAL A 64 8.48 10.88 0.14
N ILE A 65 9.31 9.87 -0.17
CA ILE A 65 9.23 8.54 0.44
C ILE A 65 10.53 8.27 1.18
N VAL A 66 10.41 7.90 2.45
CA VAL A 66 11.54 7.52 3.30
C VAL A 66 11.44 6.05 3.64
N ARG A 67 12.52 5.31 3.41
CA ARG A 67 12.68 3.92 3.82
C ARG A 67 13.23 3.86 5.25
N HIS A 68 12.62 3.07 6.08
CA HIS A 68 13.02 2.78 7.45
C HIS A 68 13.25 1.28 7.63
N LEU A 69 13.85 0.91 8.77
CA LEU A 69 13.86 -0.46 9.26
C LEU A 69 13.00 -0.55 10.53
N TRP A 70 11.98 -1.37 10.48
CA TRP A 70 11.15 -1.68 11.64
C TRP A 70 11.51 -3.09 12.12
N GLY A 71 12.41 -3.16 13.10
CA GLY A 71 13.17 -4.38 13.34
C GLY A 71 14.06 -4.70 12.14
N LYS A 72 13.78 -5.81 11.46
CA LYS A 72 14.46 -6.20 10.22
C LYS A 72 13.65 -5.91 8.95
N GLN A 73 12.41 -5.44 9.10
CA GLN A 73 11.50 -5.23 7.98
C GLN A 73 11.67 -3.85 7.37
N PRO A 74 11.88 -3.72 6.06
CA PRO A 74 11.78 -2.45 5.37
C PRO A 74 10.34 -1.94 5.44
N VAL A 75 10.17 -0.72 5.89
CA VAL A 75 8.91 0.00 5.90
C VAL A 75 9.11 1.39 5.30
N TYR A 76 8.09 1.90 4.68
CA TYR A 76 8.15 3.15 3.94
C TYR A 76 7.13 4.14 4.50
N THR A 77 7.56 5.38 4.71
CA THR A 77 6.65 6.48 5.01
C THR A 77 6.54 7.38 3.80
N ILE A 78 5.32 7.76 3.46
CA ILE A 78 5.01 8.62 2.33
C ILE A 78 4.47 9.94 2.86
N TYR A 79 5.03 11.05 2.36
CA TYR A 79 4.67 12.42 2.70
C TYR A 79 4.21 13.10 1.42
N GLY A 80 2.90 13.28 1.26
CA GLY A 80 2.28 13.85 0.06
C GLY A 80 1.79 15.29 0.24
N HIS A 81 1.46 15.92 -0.87
CA HIS A 81 0.92 17.29 -1.01
C HIS A 81 1.86 18.40 -0.54
N LEU A 82 3.18 18.17 -0.57
CA LEU A 82 4.17 19.12 -0.08
C LEU A 82 4.21 20.39 -0.97
N ALA A 83 4.41 21.56 -0.35
CA ALA A 83 4.67 22.80 -1.06
C ALA A 83 6.10 22.84 -1.59
N SER A 84 7.04 22.46 -0.76
CA SER A 84 8.47 22.37 -1.09
C SER A 84 9.11 21.14 -0.47
N ILE A 85 10.21 20.69 -1.06
CA ILE A 85 10.99 19.54 -0.60
C ILE A 85 12.43 20.03 -0.42
N GLY A 86 13.03 19.74 0.75
CA GLY A 86 14.37 20.14 1.13
C GLY A 86 15.37 18.98 1.23
N VAL A 87 14.99 17.79 0.71
CA VAL A 87 15.84 16.58 0.77
C VAL A 87 15.99 15.97 -0.62
N GLU A 88 17.01 15.13 -0.79
CA GLU A 88 17.31 14.42 -2.03
C GLU A 88 17.34 12.90 -1.84
N VAL A 89 17.21 12.16 -2.93
CA VAL A 89 17.28 10.70 -2.92
C VAL A 89 18.65 10.24 -2.45
N GLY A 90 18.70 9.25 -1.54
CA GLY A 90 19.93 8.75 -0.89
C GLY A 90 20.26 9.47 0.42
N GLN A 91 19.66 10.61 0.70
CA GLN A 91 19.89 11.34 1.94
C GLN A 91 19.43 10.51 3.16
N LYS A 92 20.31 10.41 4.17
CA LYS A 92 19.95 9.84 5.48
C LYS A 92 19.29 10.92 6.32
N VAL A 93 18.19 10.57 6.97
CA VAL A 93 17.43 11.45 7.84
C VAL A 93 17.23 10.79 9.21
N LYS A 94 17.16 11.61 10.25
CA LYS A 94 16.78 11.21 11.60
C LYS A 94 15.33 11.59 11.87
N ALA A 95 14.71 10.93 12.86
CA ALA A 95 13.41 11.36 13.36
C ALA A 95 13.46 12.85 13.74
N GLY A 96 12.52 13.62 13.20
CA GLY A 96 12.44 15.07 13.40
C GLY A 96 13.20 15.92 12.38
N ASP A 97 14.04 15.34 11.52
CA ASP A 97 14.73 16.11 10.46
C ASP A 97 13.70 16.65 9.45
N PRO A 98 13.86 17.91 8.99
CA PRO A 98 12.94 18.52 8.05
C PRO A 98 13.04 17.87 6.67
N LEU A 99 11.90 17.52 6.09
CA LEU A 99 11.78 16.99 4.72
C LEU A 99 11.31 18.06 3.73
N GLY A 100 10.51 19.02 4.22
CA GLY A 100 9.89 20.06 3.39
C GLY A 100 8.82 20.82 4.15
N MET A 101 7.97 21.51 3.39
CA MET A 101 6.87 22.30 3.91
C MET A 101 5.53 21.67 3.51
N MET A 102 4.55 21.70 4.41
CA MET A 102 3.18 21.32 4.10
C MET A 102 2.62 22.18 2.97
N GLY A 103 1.81 21.57 2.10
CA GLY A 103 1.19 22.27 0.99
C GLY A 103 -0.18 21.72 0.63
N TRP A 104 -0.53 21.90 -0.63
CA TRP A 104 -1.78 21.48 -1.23
C TRP A 104 -1.58 21.10 -2.71
N THR A 105 -0.36 20.60 -3.06
CA THR A 105 -0.05 20.14 -4.41
C THR A 105 -0.76 18.85 -4.76
N GLY A 106 -1.05 18.66 -6.03
CA GLY A 106 -1.79 17.51 -6.57
C GLY A 106 -3.09 17.93 -7.26
N PRO A 107 -3.55 17.14 -8.25
CA PRO A 107 -4.74 17.46 -9.01
C PRO A 107 -5.99 17.63 -8.13
N GLY A 108 -6.71 18.75 -8.29
CA GLY A 108 -7.98 18.99 -7.62
C GLY A 108 -7.89 19.40 -6.14
N LEU A 109 -6.69 19.57 -5.58
CA LEU A 109 -6.53 20.19 -4.27
C LEU A 109 -6.55 21.72 -4.38
N VAL A 110 -7.06 22.35 -3.33
CA VAL A 110 -7.09 23.79 -3.16
C VAL A 110 -6.51 24.15 -1.79
N ARG A 111 -6.05 25.38 -1.64
CA ARG A 111 -5.35 25.87 -0.45
C ARG A 111 -6.12 25.66 0.86
N GLU A 112 -7.43 25.84 0.83
CA GLU A 112 -8.32 25.66 1.99
C GLU A 112 -8.30 24.21 2.52
N ARG A 113 -8.01 23.27 1.63
CA ARG A 113 -7.90 21.84 1.90
C ARG A 113 -6.45 21.36 2.06
N ALA A 114 -5.49 22.29 2.25
CA ALA A 114 -4.09 21.93 2.52
C ALA A 114 -3.99 20.94 3.69
N HIS A 115 -3.21 19.89 3.50
CA HIS A 115 -2.96 18.87 4.51
C HIS A 115 -1.70 18.07 4.15
N LEU A 116 -1.10 17.43 5.13
CA LEU A 116 -0.13 16.37 4.89
C LEU A 116 -0.89 15.05 4.69
N HIS A 117 -0.74 14.43 3.53
CA HIS A 117 -1.09 13.02 3.34
C HIS A 117 0.08 12.17 3.84
N PHE A 118 -0.16 11.35 4.88
CA PHE A 118 0.86 10.53 5.52
C PHE A 118 0.48 9.05 5.47
N GLU A 119 1.41 8.21 4.96
CA GLU A 119 1.25 6.76 4.95
C GLU A 119 2.40 6.06 5.68
N ILE A 120 2.09 4.88 6.23
CA ILE A 120 3.05 3.84 6.60
C ILE A 120 2.73 2.64 5.74
N ALA A 121 3.67 2.19 4.91
CA ALA A 121 3.41 1.18 3.89
C ALA A 121 4.57 0.17 3.75
N PHE A 122 4.23 -0.98 3.20
CA PHE A 122 5.17 -2.02 2.79
C PHE A 122 5.22 -2.10 1.26
N GLN A 123 6.41 -2.29 0.72
CA GLN A 123 6.60 -2.59 -0.69
C GLN A 123 6.28 -4.08 -0.91
N ILE A 124 5.40 -4.36 -1.85
CA ILE A 124 4.93 -5.73 -2.09
C ILE A 124 5.83 -6.46 -3.08
N ASN A 125 6.31 -5.77 -4.11
CA ASN A 125 7.19 -6.38 -5.10
C ASN A 125 8.30 -5.41 -5.54
N GLU A 126 9.55 -5.77 -5.31
CA GLU A 126 10.71 -4.98 -5.75
C GLU A 126 10.90 -4.97 -7.28
N LYS A 127 10.24 -5.89 -8.00
CA LYS A 127 10.23 -5.97 -9.47
C LYS A 127 8.92 -5.44 -10.09
N PHE A 128 8.24 -4.56 -9.38
CA PHE A 128 6.94 -4.03 -9.83
C PHE A 128 7.01 -3.36 -11.20
N ALA A 129 8.02 -2.51 -11.44
CA ALA A 129 8.17 -1.81 -12.71
C ALA A 129 8.39 -2.80 -13.86
N GLU A 130 9.25 -3.79 -13.67
CA GLU A 130 9.51 -4.86 -14.63
C GLU A 130 8.24 -5.68 -14.93
N TRP A 131 7.45 -6.00 -13.87
CA TRP A 131 6.18 -6.68 -14.05
C TRP A 131 5.20 -5.86 -14.89
N VAL A 132 5.06 -4.56 -14.62
CA VAL A 132 4.16 -3.68 -15.39
C VAL A 132 4.57 -3.64 -16.86
N ASP A 133 5.86 -3.55 -17.16
CA ASP A 133 6.37 -3.48 -18.53
C ASP A 133 6.22 -4.82 -19.27
N THR A 134 6.36 -5.93 -18.56
CA THR A 134 6.28 -7.29 -19.12
C THR A 134 4.83 -7.75 -19.28
N ALA A 135 4.04 -7.67 -18.23
CA ALA A 135 2.66 -8.17 -18.21
C ALA A 135 1.67 -7.24 -18.89
N LYS A 136 2.00 -5.93 -19.04
CA LYS A 136 1.13 -4.89 -19.62
C LYS A 136 -0.31 -4.99 -19.07
N PRO A 137 -0.49 -4.97 -17.76
CA PRO A 137 -1.74 -5.37 -17.10
C PRO A 137 -2.94 -4.44 -17.38
N GLY A 138 -2.73 -3.34 -18.11
CA GLY A 138 -3.76 -2.44 -18.58
C GLY A 138 -3.79 -1.09 -17.87
N ARG A 139 -4.83 -0.30 -18.12
CA ARG A 139 -4.90 1.14 -17.83
C ARG A 139 -4.69 1.53 -16.36
N LEU A 140 -5.12 0.73 -15.40
CA LEU A 140 -4.94 1.04 -13.97
C LEU A 140 -3.46 1.05 -13.54
N TRP A 141 -2.63 0.31 -14.24
CA TRP A 141 -1.23 0.11 -13.92
C TRP A 141 -0.30 0.97 -14.75
N GLN A 142 -0.83 1.57 -15.83
CA GLN A 142 -0.06 2.33 -16.79
C GLN A 142 -0.66 3.72 -17.06
N PRO A 143 0.18 4.72 -17.39
CA PRO A 143 1.63 4.65 -17.40
C PRO A 143 2.19 4.59 -15.96
N ASN A 144 3.17 3.70 -15.72
CA ASN A 144 3.86 3.65 -14.43
C ASN A 144 4.89 4.79 -14.34
N ARG A 145 4.50 5.93 -13.81
CA ARG A 145 5.34 7.13 -13.68
C ARG A 145 6.18 7.15 -12.40
N HIS A 146 5.92 6.22 -11.49
CA HIS A 146 6.58 6.17 -10.17
C HIS A 146 7.55 4.99 -10.02
N GLY A 147 7.69 4.14 -11.05
CA GLY A 147 8.53 2.94 -10.97
C GLY A 147 8.08 2.04 -9.83
N GLU A 148 9.04 1.57 -9.04
CA GLU A 148 8.81 0.72 -7.87
C GLU A 148 7.98 1.40 -6.76
N TRP A 149 7.93 2.73 -6.76
CA TRP A 149 7.25 3.55 -5.75
C TRP A 149 5.80 3.87 -6.13
N ASN A 150 5.24 3.10 -7.05
CA ASN A 150 3.84 3.22 -7.44
C ASN A 150 2.93 2.85 -6.25
N GLY A 151 1.89 3.63 -6.04
CA GLY A 151 0.93 3.40 -4.96
C GLY A 151 0.21 2.05 -5.03
N LEU A 152 0.19 1.36 -6.16
CA LEU A 152 -0.34 0.00 -6.27
C LEU A 152 0.61 -1.04 -5.68
N ASN A 153 1.90 -0.74 -5.63
CA ASN A 153 2.95 -1.57 -5.06
C ASN A 153 3.22 -1.28 -3.57
N LEU A 154 2.75 -0.15 -3.07
CA LEU A 154 2.89 0.25 -1.67
C LEU A 154 1.56 -0.02 -0.95
N MET A 155 1.54 -0.99 -0.04
CA MET A 155 0.35 -1.33 0.73
C MET A 155 0.49 -0.83 2.16
N GLY A 156 -0.40 0.10 2.53
CA GLY A 156 -0.37 0.78 3.81
C GLY A 156 -1.07 0.00 4.93
N ILE A 157 -0.77 0.42 6.15
CA ILE A 157 -1.52 0.10 7.36
C ILE A 157 -1.99 1.39 8.01
N ASP A 158 -3.03 1.32 8.85
CA ASP A 158 -3.53 2.51 9.55
C ASP A 158 -2.43 3.11 10.45
N PRO A 159 -1.96 4.34 10.20
CA PRO A 159 -0.95 4.97 11.03
C PRO A 159 -1.42 5.33 12.43
N ILE A 160 -2.72 5.53 12.66
CA ILE A 160 -3.25 6.06 13.93
C ILE A 160 -2.93 5.19 15.13
N PRO A 161 -3.15 3.85 15.12
CA PRO A 161 -2.78 3.01 16.26
C PRO A 161 -1.28 3.06 16.58
N LEU A 162 -0.44 3.15 15.53
CA LEU A 162 1.02 3.19 15.68
C LEU A 162 1.49 4.50 16.30
N LEU A 163 0.99 5.62 15.80
CA LEU A 163 1.30 6.94 16.32
C LEU A 163 0.83 7.10 17.78
N LYS A 164 -0.35 6.57 18.10
CA LYS A 164 -0.86 6.58 19.48
C LYS A 164 0.02 5.76 20.42
N ALA A 165 0.37 4.54 20.03
CA ALA A 165 1.23 3.66 20.84
C ALA A 165 2.61 4.29 21.06
N ALA A 166 3.22 4.86 20.02
CA ALA A 166 4.49 5.56 20.11
C ALA A 166 4.42 6.77 21.07
N ASN A 167 3.35 7.58 20.97
CA ASN A 167 3.15 8.73 21.84
C ASN A 167 2.90 8.35 23.30
N GLN A 168 2.40 7.14 23.57
CA GLN A 168 2.22 6.59 24.91
C GLN A 168 3.47 5.90 25.45
N GLY A 169 4.58 5.89 24.71
CA GLY A 169 5.83 5.22 25.12
C GLY A 169 5.78 3.69 24.99
N THR A 170 4.80 3.15 24.29
CA THR A 170 4.61 1.70 24.07
C THR A 170 4.60 1.38 22.57
N PRO A 171 5.68 1.68 21.81
CA PRO A 171 5.70 1.46 20.37
C PRO A 171 5.52 -0.03 20.06
N LEU A 172 4.69 -0.32 19.06
CA LEU A 172 4.46 -1.68 18.59
C LEU A 172 5.66 -2.19 17.79
N THR A 173 5.91 -3.49 17.82
CA THR A 173 6.78 -4.14 16.84
C THR A 173 6.05 -4.29 15.50
N CYS A 174 6.79 -4.57 14.43
CA CYS A 174 6.20 -4.80 13.11
C CYS A 174 5.24 -5.99 13.14
N GLU A 175 5.64 -7.08 13.78
CA GLU A 175 4.83 -8.30 13.95
C GLU A 175 3.53 -7.99 14.72
N GLU A 176 3.60 -7.25 15.81
CA GLU A 176 2.41 -6.84 16.58
C GLU A 176 1.48 -5.96 15.76
N ALA A 177 2.03 -5.06 14.93
CA ALA A 177 1.24 -4.20 14.08
C ALA A 177 0.54 -5.01 12.97
N LEU A 178 1.23 -5.95 12.34
CA LEU A 178 0.68 -6.83 11.32
C LEU A 178 -0.35 -7.81 11.88
N SER A 179 -0.09 -8.41 13.04
CA SER A 179 -1.02 -9.36 13.68
C SER A 179 -2.37 -8.75 14.06
N LYS A 180 -2.42 -7.42 14.25
CA LYS A 180 -3.64 -6.66 14.55
C LYS A 180 -4.43 -6.25 13.31
N GLN A 181 -3.92 -6.51 12.10
CA GLN A 181 -4.66 -6.16 10.89
C GLN A 181 -5.84 -7.12 10.67
N PRO A 182 -6.98 -6.60 10.16
CA PRO A 182 -8.14 -7.45 9.92
C PRO A 182 -7.89 -8.40 8.75
N CYS A 183 -8.24 -9.67 8.89
CA CYS A 183 -8.35 -10.59 7.77
C CYS A 183 -9.58 -10.22 6.92
N GLY A 184 -9.37 -10.07 5.62
CA GLY A 184 -10.42 -9.72 4.67
C GLY A 184 -10.83 -10.88 3.79
N PHE A 185 -9.88 -11.65 3.31
CA PHE A 185 -10.12 -12.80 2.44
C PHE A 185 -8.88 -13.70 2.36
N THR A 186 -9.07 -14.93 1.89
CA THR A 186 -7.97 -15.87 1.62
C THR A 186 -7.96 -16.25 0.15
N VAL A 187 -6.78 -16.21 -0.45
CA VAL A 187 -6.54 -16.60 -1.84
C VAL A 187 -5.65 -17.81 -1.87
N ARG A 188 -6.09 -18.87 -2.58
CA ARG A 188 -5.25 -19.99 -2.94
C ARG A 188 -4.54 -19.67 -4.25
N VAL A 189 -3.22 -19.83 -4.28
CA VAL A 189 -2.39 -19.58 -5.45
C VAL A 189 -1.61 -20.84 -5.84
N PRO A 190 -1.26 -21.01 -7.14
CA PRO A 190 -0.38 -22.10 -7.56
C PRO A 190 0.94 -22.04 -6.82
N PRO A 191 1.69 -23.16 -6.75
CA PRO A 191 3.07 -23.13 -6.29
C PRO A 191 3.88 -22.18 -7.18
N PHE A 192 4.75 -21.40 -6.58
CA PHE A 192 5.61 -20.46 -7.29
C PHE A 192 7.07 -20.63 -6.89
N MET A 193 7.97 -20.26 -7.79
CA MET A 193 9.41 -20.31 -7.55
C MET A 193 9.90 -18.96 -7.06
N GLY A 194 11.00 -18.98 -6.28
CA GLY A 194 11.61 -17.77 -5.74
C GLY A 194 10.97 -17.30 -4.43
N THR A 195 11.39 -16.13 -3.99
CA THR A 195 10.92 -15.52 -2.73
C THR A 195 10.41 -14.11 -3.03
N PRO A 196 9.11 -13.94 -3.31
CA PRO A 196 8.52 -12.62 -3.47
C PRO A 196 8.82 -11.70 -2.28
N THR A 197 8.99 -10.42 -2.53
CA THR A 197 9.38 -9.42 -1.53
C THR A 197 8.48 -9.44 -0.29
N TRP A 198 7.16 -9.55 -0.48
CA TRP A 198 6.18 -9.56 0.60
C TRP A 198 6.27 -10.76 1.55
N MET A 199 6.92 -11.87 1.14
CA MET A 199 7.03 -13.06 1.97
C MET A 199 7.81 -12.83 3.28
N GLN A 200 8.62 -11.79 3.36
CA GLN A 200 9.28 -11.40 4.59
C GLN A 200 8.33 -10.77 5.63
N LEU A 201 7.14 -10.31 5.19
CA LEU A 201 6.15 -9.66 6.04
C LEU A 201 5.23 -10.65 6.77
N VAL A 202 5.12 -11.87 6.25
CA VAL A 202 4.10 -12.82 6.67
C VAL A 202 4.65 -13.92 7.57
N GLU A 203 3.84 -14.35 8.52
CA GLU A 203 4.07 -15.58 9.26
C GLU A 203 3.98 -16.78 8.30
N ARG A 204 5.00 -17.63 8.29
CA ARG A 204 5.06 -18.83 7.45
C ARG A 204 5.24 -20.09 8.26
N LYS A 205 4.41 -21.06 8.00
CA LYS A 205 4.69 -22.46 8.37
C LYS A 205 5.40 -23.09 7.19
N SER A 206 6.70 -23.30 7.32
CA SER A 206 7.49 -23.99 6.27
C SER A 206 7.10 -25.47 6.21
N PRO A 207 6.49 -25.95 5.12
CA PRO A 207 6.20 -27.35 4.96
C PRO A 207 7.51 -28.14 4.70
N SER A 208 7.49 -29.42 5.01
CA SER A 208 8.63 -30.32 4.76
C SER A 208 8.90 -30.59 3.28
N ALA A 209 7.92 -30.34 2.40
CA ALA A 209 7.98 -30.46 0.96
C ALA A 209 7.27 -29.29 0.28
N MET A 210 7.56 -29.04 -1.01
CA MET A 210 6.84 -28.04 -1.81
C MET A 210 5.34 -28.38 -1.82
N PRO A 211 4.47 -27.48 -1.36
CA PRO A 211 3.04 -27.73 -1.35
C PRO A 211 2.44 -27.68 -2.76
N VAL A 212 1.28 -28.28 -2.94
CA VAL A 212 0.53 -28.26 -4.22
C VAL A 212 -0.06 -26.88 -4.53
N SER A 213 -0.18 -26.04 -3.53
CA SER A 213 -0.64 -24.64 -3.61
C SER A 213 -0.29 -23.92 -2.31
N TRP A 214 -0.49 -22.60 -2.31
CA TRP A 214 -0.36 -21.77 -1.11
C TRP A 214 -1.66 -21.04 -0.82
N ASP A 215 -2.08 -21.01 0.45
CA ASP A 215 -3.20 -20.22 0.95
C ASP A 215 -2.65 -18.96 1.61
N ILE A 216 -3.04 -17.79 1.10
CA ILE A 216 -2.54 -16.50 1.56
C ILE A 216 -3.72 -15.72 2.16
N GLU A 217 -3.67 -15.48 3.46
CA GLU A 217 -4.59 -14.55 4.13
C GLU A 217 -4.21 -13.12 3.83
N MET A 218 -5.20 -12.32 3.48
CA MET A 218 -5.04 -10.92 3.06
C MET A 218 -5.91 -10.01 3.89
N THR A 219 -5.46 -8.78 4.11
CA THR A 219 -6.36 -7.71 4.55
C THR A 219 -7.40 -7.38 3.46
N PRO A 220 -8.51 -6.69 3.79
CA PRO A 220 -9.48 -6.25 2.78
C PRO A 220 -8.88 -5.40 1.65
N TRP A 221 -7.76 -4.75 1.87
CA TRP A 221 -7.06 -3.90 0.88
C TRP A 221 -5.85 -4.56 0.22
N GLY A 222 -5.57 -5.85 0.53
CA GLY A 222 -4.59 -6.66 -0.18
C GLY A 222 -3.19 -6.75 0.43
N LEU A 223 -3.00 -6.34 1.70
CA LEU A 223 -1.75 -6.62 2.41
C LEU A 223 -1.76 -8.09 2.85
N PRO A 224 -0.74 -8.90 2.50
CA PRO A 224 -0.64 -10.28 2.98
C PRO A 224 -0.31 -10.33 4.47
N LEU A 225 -0.98 -11.25 5.19
CA LEU A 225 -0.84 -11.39 6.64
C LEU A 225 -0.22 -12.72 7.04
N ARG A 226 -0.66 -13.81 6.40
CA ARG A 226 -0.23 -15.17 6.70
C ARG A 226 -0.20 -16.01 5.45
N MET A 227 0.69 -17.01 5.43
CA MET A 227 0.79 -17.96 4.33
C MET A 227 0.96 -19.38 4.88
N GLU A 228 0.17 -20.32 4.36
CA GLU A 228 0.26 -21.73 4.71
C GLU A 228 0.09 -22.64 3.48
N ALA A 229 0.45 -23.91 3.63
CA ALA A 229 0.31 -24.89 2.55
C ALA A 229 -1.17 -25.12 2.23
N GLY A 230 -1.54 -24.97 0.96
CA GLY A 230 -2.87 -25.31 0.45
C GLY A 230 -3.04 -26.79 0.20
N SER A 231 -4.28 -27.27 0.24
CA SER A 231 -4.65 -28.68 0.16
C SER A 231 -5.07 -29.14 -1.24
N GLU A 232 -5.29 -28.23 -2.17
CA GLU A 232 -5.80 -28.53 -3.51
C GLU A 232 -4.96 -27.85 -4.59
N VAL A 233 -4.81 -28.52 -5.72
CA VAL A 233 -4.13 -27.96 -6.90
C VAL A 233 -4.98 -26.88 -7.52
N VAL A 234 -4.39 -25.72 -7.79
CA VAL A 234 -4.99 -24.65 -8.58
C VAL A 234 -4.02 -24.21 -9.66
N LEU A 235 -4.54 -23.78 -10.81
CA LEU A 235 -3.74 -23.30 -11.95
C LEU A 235 -3.65 -21.78 -12.00
N GLU A 236 -4.55 -21.10 -11.29
CA GLU A 236 -4.61 -19.65 -11.19
C GLU A 236 -5.04 -19.25 -9.77
N PRO A 237 -4.83 -18.00 -9.35
CA PRO A 237 -5.30 -17.51 -8.05
C PRO A 237 -6.83 -17.61 -7.91
N VAL A 238 -7.28 -18.27 -6.84
CA VAL A 238 -8.71 -18.51 -6.53
C VAL A 238 -9.03 -18.01 -5.14
N LEU A 239 -10.14 -17.28 -5.01
CA LEU A 239 -10.68 -16.91 -3.70
C LEU A 239 -11.28 -18.14 -3.02
N ILE A 240 -10.74 -18.52 -1.86
CA ILE A 240 -11.21 -19.72 -1.11
C ILE A 240 -11.98 -19.37 0.16
N ALA A 241 -11.73 -18.22 0.75
CA ALA A 241 -12.48 -17.73 1.90
C ALA A 241 -12.65 -16.21 1.84
N ASN A 242 -13.85 -15.78 2.22
CA ASN A 242 -14.17 -14.36 2.41
C ASN A 242 -15.00 -14.27 3.70
N PRO A 243 -14.39 -13.90 4.84
CA PRO A 243 -15.03 -14.00 6.16
C PRO A 243 -16.20 -13.04 6.40
N GLY A 244 -16.70 -12.35 5.40
CA GLY A 244 -17.94 -11.62 5.61
C GLY A 244 -18.24 -10.53 4.60
N LYS A 245 -19.53 -10.16 4.56
CA LYS A 245 -19.94 -8.90 3.97
C LYS A 245 -19.19 -7.77 4.68
N PRO A 246 -18.66 -6.77 3.96
CA PRO A 246 -18.19 -5.57 4.61
C PRO A 246 -19.28 -5.04 5.53
N SER A 247 -18.98 -4.77 6.78
CA SER A 247 -19.91 -4.07 7.65
C SER A 247 -20.23 -2.73 7.01
N GLU A 248 -21.52 -2.41 6.90
CA GLU A 248 -21.97 -1.19 6.26
C GLU A 248 -21.15 0.03 6.71
N GLY A 249 -20.53 0.71 5.78
CA GLY A 249 -20.01 2.07 5.94
C GLY A 249 -18.54 2.26 6.26
N LYS A 250 -17.72 1.22 6.42
CA LYS A 250 -16.29 1.43 6.72
C LYS A 250 -15.42 0.35 6.07
N TYR A 251 -14.40 0.78 5.32
CA TYR A 251 -13.29 -0.01 4.84
C TYR A 251 -13.68 -1.05 3.82
N TYR A 252 -13.60 -0.81 2.57
CA TYR A 252 -13.72 -2.05 1.96
C TYR A 252 -13.31 -2.13 0.58
N CYS A 253 -12.48 -2.99 0.52
CA CYS A 253 -12.20 -3.64 -0.71
C CYS A 253 -11.70 -2.66 -1.76
N ARG A 254 -10.42 -2.57 -1.86
CA ARG A 254 -9.72 -1.94 -2.99
C ARG A 254 -10.18 -2.52 -4.36
N GLY A 255 -11.40 -3.13 -4.40
CA GLY A 255 -11.93 -3.81 -5.56
C GLY A 255 -11.25 -5.14 -5.89
N LEU A 256 -10.53 -5.75 -4.94
CA LEU A 256 -9.85 -7.04 -5.14
C LEU A 256 -10.82 -8.22 -5.26
N VAL A 257 -11.96 -8.13 -4.60
CA VAL A 257 -12.99 -9.17 -4.56
C VAL A 257 -14.32 -8.58 -5.03
N GLN A 258 -15.09 -9.35 -5.79
CA GLN A 258 -16.42 -8.95 -6.31
C GLN A 258 -17.40 -10.11 -6.27
N ALA A 259 -18.69 -9.81 -6.34
CA ALA A 259 -19.72 -10.82 -6.48
C ALA A 259 -19.53 -11.67 -7.76
N ASN A 260 -19.80 -12.97 -7.67
CA ASN A 260 -19.67 -13.89 -8.79
C ASN A 260 -20.96 -14.07 -9.60
N GLY A 261 -22.05 -13.38 -9.21
CA GLY A 261 -23.38 -13.48 -9.83
C GLY A 261 -24.18 -14.72 -9.45
N LYS A 262 -23.63 -15.60 -8.58
CA LYS A 262 -24.27 -16.85 -8.12
C LYS A 262 -24.41 -16.90 -6.60
N GLY A 263 -24.46 -15.73 -5.96
CA GLY A 263 -24.58 -15.61 -4.49
C GLY A 263 -23.27 -15.75 -3.72
N GLY A 264 -22.12 -15.91 -4.40
CA GLY A 264 -20.78 -15.98 -3.81
C GLY A 264 -19.89 -14.84 -4.27
N MET A 265 -18.61 -14.92 -3.88
CA MET A 265 -17.57 -13.95 -4.22
C MET A 265 -16.47 -14.59 -5.07
N LYS A 266 -15.74 -13.77 -5.81
CA LYS A 266 -14.55 -14.18 -6.59
C LYS A 266 -13.55 -13.03 -6.62
N LEU A 267 -12.31 -13.31 -7.00
CA LEU A 267 -11.36 -12.26 -7.32
C LEU A 267 -11.87 -11.44 -8.52
N SER A 268 -11.78 -10.13 -8.40
CA SER A 268 -11.99 -9.22 -9.54
C SER A 268 -10.84 -9.34 -10.55
N LYS A 269 -10.96 -8.67 -11.69
CA LYS A 269 -9.82 -8.54 -12.62
C LYS A 269 -8.64 -7.87 -11.91
N PHE A 270 -8.89 -6.79 -11.18
CA PHE A 270 -7.86 -6.09 -10.40
C PHE A 270 -7.26 -6.99 -9.32
N GLY A 271 -8.09 -7.80 -8.62
CA GLY A 271 -7.60 -8.75 -7.63
C GLY A 271 -6.68 -9.83 -8.23
N ARG A 272 -7.02 -10.40 -9.38
CA ARG A 272 -6.15 -11.36 -10.09
C ARG A 272 -4.83 -10.72 -10.48
N GLN A 273 -4.86 -9.53 -11.08
CA GLN A 273 -3.65 -8.79 -11.46
C GLN A 273 -2.78 -8.45 -10.23
N THR A 274 -3.40 -8.13 -9.10
CA THR A 274 -2.67 -7.92 -7.84
C THR A 274 -1.97 -9.21 -7.41
N MET A 275 -2.62 -10.37 -7.50
CA MET A 275 -1.96 -11.64 -7.19
C MET A 275 -0.83 -11.96 -8.18
N GLU A 276 -1.03 -11.75 -9.48
CA GLU A 276 0.01 -11.89 -10.50
C GLU A 276 1.24 -11.02 -10.18
N MET A 277 1.01 -9.76 -9.85
CA MET A 277 2.07 -8.84 -9.42
C MET A 277 2.79 -9.32 -8.16
N MET A 278 2.05 -9.77 -7.16
CA MET A 278 2.62 -10.28 -5.91
C MET A 278 3.50 -11.52 -6.12
N LEU A 279 3.12 -12.38 -7.04
CA LEU A 279 3.83 -13.64 -7.32
C LEU A 279 4.97 -13.49 -8.34
N TYR A 280 5.09 -12.33 -8.98
CA TYR A 280 6.12 -12.11 -9.98
C TYR A 280 7.51 -12.01 -9.36
N THR A 281 8.39 -12.88 -9.78
CA THR A 281 9.80 -12.96 -9.33
C THR A 281 10.81 -12.70 -10.45
N GLY A 282 10.32 -12.26 -11.62
CA GLY A 282 11.09 -12.02 -12.84
C GLY A 282 10.58 -12.84 -14.01
N PRO A 283 11.13 -12.62 -15.21
CA PRO A 283 10.79 -13.41 -16.38
C PRO A 283 11.04 -14.90 -16.12
N THR A 284 10.08 -15.74 -16.53
CA THR A 284 10.31 -17.18 -16.50
C THR A 284 11.49 -17.48 -17.44
N PRO A 285 12.52 -18.23 -17.01
CA PRO A 285 13.58 -18.63 -17.93
C PRO A 285 12.93 -19.30 -19.14
N SER A 286 13.32 -18.88 -20.34
CA SER A 286 12.89 -19.58 -21.56
C SER A 286 13.34 -21.04 -21.47
N PRO A 287 12.49 -22.00 -21.85
CA PRO A 287 12.79 -23.43 -21.80
C PRO A 287 13.98 -23.82 -22.69
#